data_bf7334e3fc7e10a7727971ab4d59b30d
#
_entry.id   bf7334e3fc7e10a7727971ab4d59b30d
#
_cell.length_a   1.000
_cell.length_b   1.000
_cell.length_c   1.000
_cell.angle_alpha   90.00
_cell.angle_beta   90.00
_cell.angle_gamma   90.00
#
_symmetry.space_group_name_H-M   'P 1'
#
loop_
_entity.id
_entity.type
_entity.pdbx_description
1 polymer ?
#
loop_
_entity_poly.entity_id
_entity_poly.type
_entity_poly.pdbx_seq_one_letter_code
_entity_poly.pdbx_strand_id
1 'polypeptide(L)'
;MIKVLFVCHGNICRSPMAEFIMKKLVDIKGVSDQFYIESAATSTEEIGNDMYPPAKRMLDQKRVPYTKRKARQICREDYDRFDYIIGMDSYNMNNLHRRFPYDSKHKIYPLLENRSVSDPWYTDDFDKAYRDIYEGCTKWLERLL
;
A
#
# COMPACT_ATOMS: atom_id res chain seq x y z
N MET A 1 -13.06 -4.30 -13.16
CA MET A 1 -12.00 -4.63 -12.19
C MET A 1 -11.61 -3.38 -11.42
N ILE A 2 -11.51 -3.49 -10.12
CA ILE A 2 -11.13 -2.38 -9.24
C ILE A 2 -9.61 -2.39 -9.10
N LYS A 3 -8.96 -1.28 -9.46
CA LYS A 3 -7.49 -1.19 -9.48
C LYS A 3 -7.00 -0.29 -8.35
N VAL A 4 -6.22 -0.86 -7.44
CA VAL A 4 -5.74 -0.20 -6.22
C VAL A 4 -4.22 -0.17 -6.19
N LEU A 5 -3.64 1.01 -5.95
CA LEU A 5 -2.20 1.20 -5.79
C LEU A 5 -1.92 1.72 -4.38
N PHE A 6 -1.18 0.94 -3.61
CA PHE A 6 -0.70 1.38 -2.30
C PHE A 6 0.65 2.07 -2.42
N VAL A 7 0.84 3.18 -1.70
CA VAL A 7 2.03 4.02 -1.85
C VAL A 7 2.62 4.35 -0.48
N CYS A 8 3.93 4.19 -0.34
CA CYS A 8 4.68 4.68 0.80
C CYS A 8 5.99 5.31 0.31
N HIS A 9 6.87 5.71 1.23
CA HIS A 9 8.11 6.39 0.85
C HIS A 9 9.03 5.52 -0.01
N GLY A 10 9.39 4.32 0.47
CA GLY A 10 10.40 3.48 -0.16
C GLY A 10 9.88 2.26 -0.93
N ASN A 11 8.64 1.89 -0.72
CA ASN A 11 8.04 0.68 -1.32
C ASN A 11 8.76 -0.61 -0.92
N ILE A 12 9.28 -0.67 0.30
CA ILE A 12 9.90 -1.91 0.83
C ILE A 12 9.29 -2.39 2.15
N CYS A 13 8.47 -1.58 2.81
CA CYS A 13 7.82 -1.95 4.07
C CYS A 13 6.31 -1.85 3.98
N ARG A 14 5.73 -0.67 4.22
CA ARG A 14 4.28 -0.50 4.39
C ARG A 14 3.48 -0.77 3.14
N SER A 15 3.86 -0.20 2.01
CA SER A 15 3.06 -0.37 0.79
C SER A 15 3.07 -1.80 0.25
N PRO A 16 4.21 -2.53 0.23
CA PRO A 16 4.15 -3.94 -0.16
C PRO A 16 3.39 -4.80 0.85
N MET A 17 3.50 -4.51 2.16
CA MET A 17 2.68 -5.21 3.15
C MET A 17 1.19 -5.01 2.86
N ALA A 18 0.77 -3.78 2.56
CA ALA A 18 -0.62 -3.49 2.21
C ALA A 18 -1.07 -4.23 0.96
N GLU A 19 -0.21 -4.27 -0.05
CA GLU A 19 -0.50 -5.01 -1.28
C GLU A 19 -0.80 -6.48 -0.99
N PHE A 20 0.08 -7.16 -0.26
CA PHE A 20 -0.08 -8.59 0.01
C PHE A 20 -1.20 -8.89 1.01
N ILE A 21 -1.40 -8.03 1.99
CA ILE A 21 -2.53 -8.15 2.91
C ILE A 21 -3.86 -8.02 2.17
N MET A 22 -3.99 -7.01 1.30
CA MET A 22 -5.22 -6.83 0.53
C MET A 22 -5.45 -8.00 -0.43
N LYS A 23 -4.40 -8.51 -1.07
CA LYS A 23 -4.51 -9.69 -1.93
C LYS A 23 -5.04 -10.90 -1.17
N LYS A 24 -4.57 -11.11 0.06
CA LYS A 24 -5.08 -12.19 0.91
C LYS A 24 -6.55 -11.96 1.26
N LEU A 25 -6.93 -10.74 1.63
CA LEU A 25 -8.29 -10.43 2.03
C LEU A 25 -9.29 -10.65 0.88
N VAL A 26 -8.96 -10.21 -0.33
CA VAL A 26 -9.84 -10.42 -1.49
C VAL A 26 -9.94 -11.90 -1.86
N ASP A 27 -8.86 -12.66 -1.66
CA ASP A 27 -8.85 -14.09 -1.90
C ASP A 27 -9.77 -14.83 -0.92
N ILE A 28 -9.68 -14.49 0.37
CA ILE A 28 -10.55 -15.06 1.41
C ILE A 28 -12.03 -14.77 1.11
N LYS A 29 -12.33 -13.57 0.62
CA LYS A 29 -13.69 -13.17 0.24
C LYS A 29 -14.17 -13.81 -1.06
N GLY A 30 -13.27 -14.46 -1.82
CA GLY A 30 -13.60 -15.05 -3.11
C GLY A 30 -13.81 -14.02 -4.21
N VAL A 31 -13.22 -12.83 -4.10
CA VAL A 31 -13.40 -11.74 -5.06
C VAL A 31 -12.10 -11.27 -5.70
N SER A 32 -11.04 -12.08 -5.63
CA SER A 32 -9.73 -11.71 -6.16
C SER A 32 -9.75 -11.39 -7.66
N ASP A 33 -10.65 -12.00 -8.42
CA ASP A 33 -10.81 -11.72 -9.85
C ASP A 33 -11.41 -10.33 -10.13
N GLN A 34 -11.95 -9.65 -9.11
CA GLN A 34 -12.51 -8.31 -9.23
C GLN A 34 -11.49 -7.21 -8.92
N PHE A 35 -10.28 -7.57 -8.48
CA PHE A 35 -9.28 -6.60 -8.02
C PHE A 35 -7.95 -6.76 -8.74
N TYR A 36 -7.30 -5.61 -9.00
CA TYR A 36 -5.92 -5.54 -9.45
C TYR A 36 -5.17 -4.66 -8.46
N ILE A 37 -4.18 -5.23 -7.76
CA ILE A 37 -3.54 -4.59 -6.62
C ILE A 37 -2.03 -4.54 -6.83
N GLU A 38 -1.44 -3.34 -6.71
CA GLU A 38 0.00 -3.13 -6.76
C GLU A 38 0.43 -2.15 -5.68
N SER A 39 1.74 -1.93 -5.59
CA SER A 39 2.32 -0.93 -4.70
C SER A 39 3.47 -0.21 -5.37
N ALA A 40 3.78 1.00 -4.89
CA ALA A 40 4.84 1.85 -5.43
C ALA A 40 5.39 2.77 -4.35
N ALA A 41 6.52 3.43 -4.66
CA ALA A 41 7.17 4.40 -3.80
C ALA A 41 6.95 5.82 -4.29
N THR A 42 6.99 6.79 -3.38
CA THR A 42 7.10 8.19 -3.76
C THR A 42 8.55 8.56 -4.06
N SER A 43 9.53 7.89 -3.44
CA SER A 43 10.95 8.18 -3.61
C SER A 43 11.63 7.19 -4.57
N THR A 44 12.90 7.48 -4.87
CA THR A 44 13.75 6.62 -5.69
C THR A 44 14.77 5.84 -4.86
N GLU A 45 14.75 5.98 -3.53
CA GLU A 45 15.81 5.49 -2.65
C GLU A 45 16.00 3.98 -2.72
N GLU A 46 14.93 3.22 -2.89
CA GLU A 46 14.95 1.77 -2.82
C GLU A 46 14.56 1.08 -4.14
N ILE A 47 14.58 1.81 -5.26
CA ILE A 47 14.21 1.25 -6.57
C ILE A 47 15.00 -0.04 -6.83
N GLY A 48 14.28 -1.08 -7.22
CA GLY A 48 14.85 -2.38 -7.55
C GLY A 48 14.97 -3.35 -6.37
N ASN A 49 14.79 -2.86 -5.14
CA ASN A 49 14.92 -3.70 -3.95
C ASN A 49 13.64 -4.47 -3.64
N ASP A 50 13.82 -5.67 -3.10
CA ASP A 50 12.70 -6.47 -2.59
C ASP A 50 12.26 -5.93 -1.23
N MET A 51 11.16 -6.48 -0.72
CA MET A 51 10.62 -6.14 0.58
C MET A 51 11.67 -6.34 1.68
N TYR A 52 11.72 -5.38 2.61
CA TYR A 52 12.63 -5.40 3.73
C TYR A 52 12.45 -6.68 4.56
N PRO A 53 13.54 -7.41 4.94
CA PRO A 53 13.40 -8.70 5.60
C PRO A 53 12.47 -8.72 6.83
N PRO A 54 12.52 -7.75 7.76
CA PRO A 54 11.57 -7.74 8.87
C PRO A 54 10.10 -7.67 8.45
N ALA A 55 9.79 -6.99 7.34
CA ALA A 55 8.44 -6.96 6.80
C ALA A 55 8.00 -8.34 6.29
N LYS A 56 8.92 -9.04 5.61
CA LYS A 56 8.66 -10.42 5.17
C LYS A 56 8.39 -11.33 6.36
N ARG A 57 9.22 -11.22 7.42
CA ARG A 57 9.03 -12.03 8.63
C ARG A 57 7.67 -11.78 9.28
N MET A 58 7.21 -10.53 9.28
CA MET A 58 5.89 -10.21 9.82
C MET A 58 4.78 -10.87 9.01
N LEU A 59 4.86 -10.80 7.68
CA LEU A 59 3.89 -11.47 6.82
C LEU A 59 3.92 -12.98 7.01
N ASP A 60 5.11 -13.58 7.17
CA ASP A 60 5.24 -15.00 7.46
C ASP A 60 4.53 -15.37 8.77
N GLN A 61 4.73 -14.59 9.84
CA GLN A 61 4.09 -14.82 11.13
C GLN A 61 2.58 -14.75 11.04
N LYS A 62 2.05 -13.88 10.21
CA LYS A 62 0.60 -13.67 10.01
C LYS A 62 0.03 -14.53 8.90
N ARG A 63 0.84 -15.40 8.29
CA ARG A 63 0.45 -16.31 7.22
C ARG A 63 -0.13 -15.57 6.02
N VAL A 64 0.49 -14.44 5.66
CA VAL A 64 0.13 -13.66 4.48
C VAL A 64 1.09 -14.06 3.36
N PRO A 65 0.60 -14.67 2.27
CA PRO A 65 1.46 -15.01 1.13
C PRO A 65 2.03 -13.76 0.47
N TYR A 66 3.28 -13.86 0.02
CA TYR A 66 3.91 -12.81 -0.76
C TYR A 66 4.85 -13.42 -1.79
N THR A 67 5.23 -12.62 -2.77
CA THR A 67 6.16 -13.03 -3.81
C THR A 67 7.36 -12.10 -3.83
N LYS A 68 8.45 -12.55 -4.44
CA LYS A 68 9.59 -11.69 -4.70
C LYS A 68 9.17 -10.57 -5.66
N ARG A 69 9.58 -9.35 -5.37
CA ARG A 69 9.21 -8.18 -6.16
C ARG A 69 10.30 -7.11 -6.05
N LYS A 70 10.15 -6.05 -6.83
CA LYS A 70 11.10 -4.93 -6.82
C LYS A 70 10.36 -3.63 -6.54
N ALA A 71 10.93 -2.81 -5.67
CA ALA A 71 10.42 -1.46 -5.43
C ALA A 71 10.46 -0.65 -6.73
N ARG A 72 9.38 0.10 -7.01
CA ARG A 72 9.30 1.01 -8.14
C ARG A 72 8.75 2.34 -7.70
N GLN A 73 9.11 3.41 -8.39
CA GLN A 73 8.56 4.73 -8.10
C GLN A 73 7.23 4.91 -8.82
N ILE A 74 6.27 5.56 -8.15
CA ILE A 74 5.01 5.96 -8.78
C ILE A 74 5.30 6.89 -9.95
N CYS A 75 4.57 6.75 -11.04
CA CYS A 75 4.72 7.56 -12.23
C CYS A 75 3.37 8.14 -12.67
N ARG A 76 3.42 9.04 -13.66
CA ARG A 76 2.21 9.73 -14.13
C ARG A 76 1.14 8.76 -14.63
N GLU A 77 1.55 7.71 -15.33
CA GLU A 77 0.64 6.72 -15.90
C GLU A 77 -0.14 5.98 -14.83
N ASP A 78 0.39 5.87 -13.61
CA ASP A 78 -0.32 5.23 -12.51
C ASP A 78 -1.62 5.94 -12.17
N TYR A 79 -1.66 7.27 -12.29
CA TYR A 79 -2.88 8.02 -12.03
C TYR A 79 -4.02 7.60 -12.96
N ASP A 80 -3.71 7.33 -14.23
CA ASP A 80 -4.71 6.91 -15.20
C ASP A 80 -5.08 5.43 -15.06
N ARG A 81 -4.10 4.60 -14.68
CA ARG A 81 -4.30 3.14 -14.58
C ARG A 81 -5.09 2.69 -13.37
N PHE A 82 -4.91 3.36 -12.23
CA PHE A 82 -5.50 2.93 -10.97
C PHE A 82 -6.73 3.76 -10.63
N ASP A 83 -7.70 3.11 -9.99
CA ASP A 83 -8.92 3.77 -9.52
C ASP A 83 -8.70 4.44 -8.17
N TYR A 84 -7.84 3.84 -7.33
CA TYR A 84 -7.53 4.32 -5.99
C TYR A 84 -6.03 4.31 -5.77
N ILE A 85 -5.49 5.43 -5.31
CA ILE A 85 -4.08 5.59 -4.95
C ILE A 85 -4.04 5.92 -3.46
N ILE A 86 -3.53 4.98 -2.67
CA ILE A 86 -3.70 5.02 -1.21
C ILE A 86 -2.34 5.17 -0.53
N GLY A 87 -2.16 6.31 0.18
CA GLY A 87 -0.94 6.60 0.93
C GLY A 87 -1.05 6.15 2.39
N MET A 88 0.10 6.02 3.04
CA MET A 88 0.19 5.47 4.40
C MET A 88 0.21 6.55 5.48
N ASP A 89 0.77 7.72 5.18
CA ASP A 89 0.93 8.80 6.16
C ASP A 89 0.80 10.17 5.49
N SER A 90 0.88 11.23 6.29
CA SER A 90 0.75 12.60 5.78
C SER A 90 1.86 12.99 4.81
N TYR A 91 3.07 12.45 4.98
CA TYR A 91 4.17 12.72 4.03
C TYR A 91 3.87 12.10 2.67
N ASN A 92 3.38 10.89 2.65
CA ASN A 92 2.96 10.24 1.40
C ASN A 92 1.84 11.04 0.73
N MET A 93 0.84 11.46 1.50
CA MET A 93 -0.28 12.23 0.97
C MET A 93 0.17 13.56 0.40
N ASN A 94 1.03 14.29 1.10
CA ASN A 94 1.57 15.56 0.61
C ASN A 94 2.35 15.37 -0.69
N ASN A 95 3.16 14.31 -0.77
CA ASN A 95 3.93 13.99 -1.97
C ASN A 95 3.00 13.66 -3.15
N LEU A 96 1.97 12.86 -2.90
CA LEU A 96 1.00 12.49 -3.93
C LEU A 96 0.26 13.72 -4.46
N HIS A 97 -0.13 14.65 -3.58
CA HIS A 97 -0.80 15.88 -4.00
C HIS A 97 0.13 16.85 -4.75
N ARG A 98 1.44 16.80 -4.48
CA ARG A 98 2.40 17.57 -5.28
C ARG A 98 2.58 16.98 -6.68
N ARG A 99 2.57 15.64 -6.79
CA ARG A 99 2.70 14.95 -8.09
C ARG A 99 1.44 15.09 -8.94
N PHE A 100 0.29 15.06 -8.28
CA PHE A 100 -1.02 15.11 -8.94
C PHE A 100 -1.85 16.24 -8.30
N PRO A 101 -1.46 17.51 -8.53
CA PRO A 101 -1.99 18.63 -7.75
C PRO A 101 -3.48 18.86 -7.88
N TYR A 102 -4.07 18.45 -8.98
CA TYR A 102 -5.50 18.66 -9.18
C TYR A 102 -6.35 17.47 -8.74
N ASP A 103 -5.77 16.28 -8.67
CA ASP A 103 -6.51 15.05 -8.37
C ASP A 103 -7.94 15.10 -8.91
N SER A 104 -8.07 15.42 -10.20
CA SER A 104 -9.33 15.77 -10.83
C SER A 104 -10.38 14.67 -10.76
N LYS A 105 -9.95 13.43 -10.60
CA LYS A 105 -10.84 12.26 -10.51
C LYS A 105 -10.97 11.74 -9.08
N HIS A 106 -10.45 12.45 -8.10
CA HIS A 106 -10.52 12.11 -6.68
C HIS A 106 -10.07 10.67 -6.40
N LYS A 107 -8.83 10.35 -6.81
CA LYS A 107 -8.27 9.01 -6.68
C LYS A 107 -7.36 8.83 -5.47
N ILE A 108 -6.90 9.92 -4.86
CA ILE A 108 -5.87 9.91 -3.80
C ILE A 108 -6.54 9.92 -2.43
N TYR A 109 -6.24 8.88 -1.63
CA TYR A 109 -6.83 8.68 -0.30
C TYR A 109 -5.79 8.19 0.70
N PRO A 110 -5.97 8.49 1.99
CA PRO A 110 -5.17 7.83 3.04
C PRO A 110 -5.72 6.43 3.31
N LEU A 111 -4.85 5.53 3.75
CA LEU A 111 -5.29 4.19 4.17
C LEU A 111 -6.18 4.27 5.40
N LEU A 112 -5.76 5.07 6.38
CA LEU A 112 -6.51 5.33 7.61
C LEU A 112 -6.95 6.79 7.63
N GLU A 113 -8.23 7.05 7.91
CA GLU A 113 -8.77 8.42 7.83
C GLU A 113 -8.27 9.32 8.96
N ASN A 114 -8.14 8.79 10.18
CA ASN A 114 -7.92 9.60 11.38
C ASN A 114 -6.49 9.56 11.90
N ARG A 115 -5.60 8.80 11.29
CA ARG A 115 -4.21 8.67 11.73
C ARG A 115 -3.35 8.08 10.62
N SER A 116 -2.04 8.26 10.76
CA SER A 116 -1.07 7.66 9.85
C SER A 116 -0.79 6.21 10.24
N VAL A 117 -0.40 5.40 9.25
CA VAL A 117 0.18 4.07 9.52
C VAL A 117 1.56 4.27 10.14
N SER A 118 1.82 3.60 11.25
CA SER A 118 3.13 3.63 11.90
C SER A 118 4.23 3.21 10.92
N ASP A 119 5.33 3.97 10.88
CA ASP A 119 6.45 3.67 9.99
C ASP A 119 7.47 2.78 10.72
N PRO A 120 7.53 1.48 10.39
CA PRO A 120 8.39 0.55 11.10
C PRO A 120 9.88 0.75 10.80
N TRP A 121 10.22 1.52 9.76
CA TRP A 121 11.61 1.89 9.50
C TRP A 121 12.20 2.68 10.65
N TYR A 122 11.37 3.56 11.26
CA TYR A 122 11.82 4.38 12.40
C TYR A 122 11.52 3.75 13.75
N THR A 123 10.41 3.04 13.90
CA THR A 123 9.97 2.48 15.17
C THR A 123 10.47 1.06 15.42
N ASP A 124 10.83 0.35 14.37
CA ASP A 124 11.13 -1.08 14.37
C ASP A 124 9.94 -1.95 14.83
N ASP A 125 8.76 -1.36 14.92
CA ASP A 125 7.55 -2.05 15.36
C ASP A 125 6.71 -2.51 14.16
N PHE A 126 7.09 -3.64 13.59
CA PHE A 126 6.41 -4.21 12.42
C PHE A 126 5.03 -4.79 12.77
N ASP A 127 4.84 -5.21 14.01
CA ASP A 127 3.53 -5.70 14.43
C ASP A 127 2.50 -4.56 14.45
N LYS A 128 2.88 -3.39 14.95
CA LYS A 128 1.99 -2.23 14.94
C LYS A 128 1.67 -1.81 13.51
N ALA A 129 2.67 -1.75 12.63
CA ALA A 129 2.46 -1.43 11.23
C ALA A 129 1.52 -2.44 10.58
N TYR A 130 1.71 -3.72 10.84
CA TYR A 130 0.82 -4.77 10.32
C TYR A 130 -0.62 -4.56 10.78
N ARG A 131 -0.83 -4.31 12.08
CA ARG A 131 -2.17 -4.10 12.62
C ARG A 131 -2.86 -2.89 12.02
N ASP A 132 -2.13 -1.79 11.87
CA ASP A 132 -2.64 -0.58 11.22
C ASP A 132 -3.06 -0.86 9.78
N ILE A 133 -2.20 -1.55 9.04
CA ILE A 133 -2.46 -1.87 7.63
C ILE A 133 -3.61 -2.84 7.48
N TYR A 134 -3.66 -3.86 8.32
CA TYR A 134 -4.75 -4.83 8.30
C TYR A 134 -6.11 -4.16 8.55
N GLU A 135 -6.16 -3.26 9.53
CA GLU A 135 -7.38 -2.48 9.81
C GLU A 135 -7.77 -1.65 8.59
N GLY A 136 -6.81 -0.92 8.01
CA GLY A 136 -7.09 -0.07 6.86
C GLY A 136 -7.54 -0.84 5.64
N CYS A 137 -6.87 -1.94 5.33
CA CYS A 137 -7.24 -2.80 4.20
C CYS A 137 -8.63 -3.42 4.40
N THR A 138 -8.94 -3.85 5.61
CA THR A 138 -10.27 -4.41 5.91
C THR A 138 -11.36 -3.38 5.66
N LYS A 139 -11.19 -2.17 6.16
CA LYS A 139 -12.16 -1.09 5.96
C LYS A 139 -12.29 -0.70 4.50
N TRP A 140 -11.18 -0.64 3.78
CA TRP A 140 -11.20 -0.35 2.35
C TRP A 140 -11.94 -1.43 1.56
N LEU A 141 -11.70 -2.68 1.88
CA LEU A 141 -12.41 -3.77 1.20
C LEU A 141 -13.92 -3.68 1.40
N GLU A 142 -14.36 -3.41 2.63
CA GLU A 142 -15.77 -3.20 2.93
C GLU A 142 -16.36 -2.04 2.09
N ARG A 143 -15.61 -0.95 1.97
CA ARG A 143 -16.02 0.23 1.21
C ARG A 143 -16.11 -0.05 -0.30
N LEU A 144 -15.21 -0.88 -0.82
CA LEU A 144 -15.12 -1.14 -2.26
C LEU A 144 -16.07 -2.26 -2.74
N LEU A 145 -16.58 -3.04 -1.83
CA LEU A 145 -17.59 -4.06 -2.11
C LEU A 145 -18.98 -3.51 -1.75
#